data_4be184535cde77db6b9f006d62981719
#
_entry.id   4be184535cde77db6b9f006d62981719
#
_cell.length_a   1.000
_cell.length_b   1.000
_cell.length_c   1.000
_cell.angle_alpha   90.00
_cell.angle_beta   90.00
_cell.angle_gamma   90.00
#
_symmetry.space_group_name_H-M   'P 1'
#
loop_
_entity.id
_entity.type
_entity.pdbx_description
1 polymer ?
#
loop_
_entity_poly.entity_id
_entity_poly.type
_entity_poly.pdbx_seq_one_letter_code
_entity_poly.pdbx_strand_id
1 'polypeptide(L)'
;MTGMEHFSTALMPAEGRRSYWCDLVAETFPGMTVDADEGIRADLSRWTLGCVGMAVPRSERARVRRRPGGSSERHLVMHIQRRGRLQLSQCGRVAIASGGGILIADDSEPYVIDVSDRNECLVLDIPLRALGEEAERQDWRAAELNAADPNVALFRRMIDGLWAEARRHDTIDEGFDSVLLSMVRVACSKPSLQRETRQADAAPIAFALRHLFDPDLNTAAIAEGLGMSARGVQKAFLREVGQTPMAFVADRRLARAAEMLGTDGRSVTEIAFDVGFSDSSTFSRSFRRRYDVAPSRWSADAR
;
A
#
# COMPACT_ATOMS: atom_id res chain seq x y z
N MET A 1 -16.55 20.02 17.41
CA MET A 1 -15.89 18.69 17.36
C MET A 1 -16.94 17.65 17.01
N THR A 2 -16.77 16.92 15.93
CA THR A 2 -17.64 15.80 15.55
C THR A 2 -17.20 14.56 16.31
N GLY A 3 -18.15 13.86 16.94
CA GLY A 3 -17.88 12.57 17.57
C GLY A 3 -17.31 11.57 16.55
N MET A 4 -16.78 10.44 17.04
CA MET A 4 -16.26 9.38 16.16
C MET A 4 -17.39 8.77 15.33
N GLU A 5 -17.23 8.76 14.03
CA GLU A 5 -18.17 8.12 13.11
C GLU A 5 -17.74 6.68 12.80
N HIS A 6 -18.69 5.81 12.62
CA HIS A 6 -18.46 4.40 12.29
C HIS A 6 -19.36 3.93 11.17
N PHE A 7 -18.76 3.27 10.17
CA PHE A 7 -19.43 2.76 8.97
C PHE A 7 -19.06 1.29 8.77
N SER A 8 -20.02 0.50 8.26
CA SER A 8 -19.82 -0.93 8.01
C SER A 8 -20.51 -1.38 6.74
N THR A 9 -19.81 -2.12 5.90
CA THR A 9 -20.39 -2.77 4.73
C THR A 9 -21.34 -3.91 5.11
N ALA A 10 -21.29 -4.41 6.34
CA ALA A 10 -22.18 -5.46 6.83
C ALA A 10 -23.66 -5.03 6.83
N LEU A 11 -23.90 -3.72 6.87
CA LEU A 11 -25.26 -3.14 6.80
C LEU A 11 -25.84 -3.14 5.38
N MET A 12 -25.03 -3.47 4.35
CA MET A 12 -25.42 -3.46 2.94
C MET A 12 -25.57 -4.89 2.40
N PRO A 13 -26.50 -5.11 1.44
CA PRO A 13 -26.51 -6.34 0.64
C PRO A 13 -25.14 -6.59 -0.02
N ALA A 14 -24.79 -7.86 -0.24
CA ALA A 14 -23.47 -8.23 -0.77
C ALA A 14 -23.12 -7.52 -2.09
N GLU A 15 -24.08 -7.40 -2.98
CA GLU A 15 -23.98 -6.76 -4.31
C GLU A 15 -23.72 -5.24 -4.26
N GLY A 16 -24.03 -4.59 -3.14
CA GLY A 16 -23.81 -3.15 -2.94
C GLY A 16 -22.60 -2.79 -2.11
N ARG A 17 -21.92 -3.75 -1.51
CA ARG A 17 -20.82 -3.51 -0.54
C ARG A 17 -19.62 -2.82 -1.16
N ARG A 18 -19.21 -3.27 -2.35
CA ARG A 18 -18.10 -2.67 -3.08
C ARG A 18 -18.35 -1.21 -3.42
N SER A 19 -19.50 -0.89 -4.00
CA SER A 19 -19.84 0.51 -4.32
C SER A 19 -19.84 1.38 -3.08
N TYR A 20 -20.55 0.94 -2.04
CA TYR A 20 -20.59 1.65 -0.76
C TYR A 20 -19.18 1.88 -0.16
N TRP A 21 -18.34 0.85 -0.19
CA TRP A 21 -16.96 0.96 0.31
C TRP A 21 -16.10 1.92 -0.51
N CYS A 22 -16.22 1.88 -1.85
CA CYS A 22 -15.52 2.81 -2.74
C CYS A 22 -15.92 4.26 -2.47
N ASP A 23 -17.21 4.53 -2.35
CA ASP A 23 -17.75 5.87 -2.08
C ASP A 23 -17.29 6.39 -0.71
N LEU A 24 -17.38 5.55 0.32
CA LEU A 24 -16.94 5.88 1.68
C LEU A 24 -15.43 6.19 1.76
N VAL A 25 -14.60 5.41 1.07
CA VAL A 25 -13.16 5.67 1.02
C VAL A 25 -12.87 6.95 0.25
N ALA A 26 -13.54 7.21 -0.87
CA ALA A 26 -13.38 8.43 -1.64
C ALA A 26 -13.83 9.69 -0.88
N GLU A 27 -14.88 9.57 -0.07
CA GLU A 27 -15.36 10.65 0.83
C GLU A 27 -14.35 10.91 1.97
N THR A 28 -13.86 9.84 2.61
CA THR A 28 -12.94 9.96 3.76
C THR A 28 -11.54 10.40 3.34
N PHE A 29 -11.09 9.95 2.17
CA PHE A 29 -9.76 10.24 1.61
C PHE A 29 -9.90 10.74 0.17
N PRO A 30 -10.12 12.05 -0.05
CA PRO A 30 -10.34 12.61 -1.37
C PRO A 30 -9.22 12.23 -2.36
N GLY A 31 -9.60 11.78 -3.55
CA GLY A 31 -8.67 11.32 -4.59
C GLY A 31 -8.19 9.87 -4.45
N MET A 32 -8.72 9.11 -3.49
CA MET A 32 -8.52 7.67 -3.43
C MET A 32 -9.58 6.88 -4.21
N THR A 33 -9.14 5.82 -4.85
CA THR A 33 -9.99 4.81 -5.49
C THR A 33 -9.64 3.44 -4.96
N VAL A 34 -10.65 2.58 -4.81
CA VAL A 34 -10.48 1.22 -4.28
C VAL A 34 -10.84 0.19 -5.34
N ASP A 35 -10.01 -0.83 -5.44
CA ASP A 35 -10.26 -2.04 -6.20
C ASP A 35 -10.36 -3.21 -5.20
N ALA A 36 -11.54 -3.81 -5.11
CA ALA A 36 -11.89 -4.84 -4.13
C ALA A 36 -12.99 -5.75 -4.70
N ASP A 37 -13.17 -6.91 -4.07
CA ASP A 37 -14.23 -7.87 -4.44
C ASP A 37 -15.64 -7.31 -4.17
N GLU A 38 -16.65 -7.75 -4.95
CA GLU A 38 -18.05 -7.28 -4.86
C GLU A 38 -18.61 -7.39 -3.44
N GLY A 39 -18.41 -8.53 -2.81
CA GLY A 39 -18.92 -8.83 -1.46
C GLY A 39 -18.02 -8.37 -0.31
N ILE A 40 -17.05 -7.48 -0.53
CA ILE A 40 -16.07 -7.05 0.45
C ILE A 40 -16.69 -6.76 1.82
N ARG A 41 -16.05 -7.30 2.86
CA ARG A 41 -16.35 -6.98 4.25
C ARG A 41 -15.35 -5.95 4.74
N ALA A 42 -15.86 -4.77 5.08
CA ALA A 42 -15.04 -3.67 5.53
C ALA A 42 -15.78 -2.79 6.53
N ASP A 43 -15.02 -2.22 7.46
CA ASP A 43 -15.46 -1.24 8.44
C ASP A 43 -14.52 -0.03 8.38
N LEU A 44 -15.05 1.14 8.63
CA LEU A 44 -14.28 2.38 8.78
C LEU A 44 -14.75 3.11 10.03
N SER A 45 -13.81 3.48 10.89
CA SER A 45 -14.06 4.50 11.91
C SER A 45 -13.24 5.71 11.58
N ARG A 46 -13.81 6.93 11.65
CA ARG A 46 -13.09 8.17 11.42
C ARG A 46 -13.35 9.20 12.51
N TRP A 47 -12.35 10.00 12.78
CA TRP A 47 -12.36 11.06 13.78
C TRP A 47 -11.32 12.13 13.42
N THR A 48 -11.52 13.35 13.92
CA THR A 48 -10.59 14.47 13.67
C THR A 48 -10.18 15.10 14.99
N LEU A 49 -8.88 15.35 15.16
CA LEU A 49 -8.32 16.09 16.29
C LEU A 49 -7.53 17.30 15.79
N GLY A 50 -8.06 18.50 16.01
CA GLY A 50 -7.48 19.72 15.45
C GLY A 50 -7.41 19.64 13.91
N CYS A 51 -6.20 19.75 13.36
CA CYS A 51 -5.95 19.63 11.91
C CYS A 51 -5.60 18.20 11.47
N VAL A 52 -5.57 17.22 12.38
CA VAL A 52 -5.18 15.83 12.08
C VAL A 52 -6.42 14.99 11.85
N GLY A 53 -6.60 14.50 10.62
CA GLY A 53 -7.58 13.49 10.28
C GLY A 53 -7.09 12.11 10.73
N MET A 54 -7.97 11.31 11.33
CA MET A 54 -7.69 9.95 11.76
C MET A 54 -8.75 9.00 11.27
N ALA A 55 -8.34 7.86 10.73
CA ALA A 55 -9.25 6.81 10.32
C ALA A 55 -8.69 5.41 10.57
N VAL A 56 -9.56 4.46 10.88
CA VAL A 56 -9.20 3.04 10.99
C VAL A 56 -10.03 2.23 10.01
N PRO A 57 -9.55 2.06 8.76
CA PRO A 57 -10.08 1.05 7.87
C PRO A 57 -9.72 -0.35 8.36
N ARG A 58 -10.71 -1.22 8.38
CA ARG A 58 -10.61 -2.68 8.50
C ARG A 58 -11.24 -3.29 7.28
N SER A 59 -10.52 -4.14 6.58
CA SER A 59 -11.05 -4.72 5.34
C SER A 59 -10.44 -6.09 5.04
N GLU A 60 -11.12 -6.81 4.17
CA GLU A 60 -10.53 -7.87 3.38
C GLU A 60 -9.54 -7.28 2.37
N ARG A 61 -8.91 -8.13 1.57
CA ARG A 61 -7.93 -7.72 0.55
C ARG A 61 -8.50 -6.64 -0.36
N ALA A 62 -7.70 -5.60 -0.57
CA ALA A 62 -8.04 -4.52 -1.48
C ALA A 62 -6.76 -3.85 -2.02
N ARG A 63 -6.91 -3.17 -3.15
CA ARG A 63 -5.91 -2.27 -3.71
C ARG A 63 -6.46 -0.86 -3.73
N VAL A 64 -5.76 0.06 -3.06
CA VAL A 64 -6.13 1.47 -2.99
C VAL A 64 -5.13 2.29 -3.81
N ARG A 65 -5.64 3.18 -4.66
CA ARG A 65 -4.81 4.06 -5.49
C ARG A 65 -5.12 5.52 -5.14
N ARG A 66 -4.08 6.28 -4.86
CA ARG A 66 -4.15 7.72 -4.68
C ARG A 66 -3.83 8.42 -6.01
N ARG A 67 -4.72 9.29 -6.44
CA ARG A 67 -4.45 10.27 -7.50
C ARG A 67 -4.55 11.65 -6.87
N PRO A 68 -3.46 12.43 -6.85
CA PRO A 68 -3.49 13.77 -6.28
C PRO A 68 -4.58 14.60 -6.96
N GLY A 69 -5.46 15.19 -6.16
CA GLY A 69 -6.36 16.26 -6.62
C GLY A 69 -5.61 17.59 -6.61
N GLY A 70 -6.11 18.60 -7.28
CA GLY A 70 -5.47 19.93 -7.37
C GLY A 70 -5.38 20.73 -6.05
N SER A 71 -5.29 20.06 -4.89
CA SER A 71 -5.02 20.73 -3.61
C SER A 71 -3.60 21.27 -3.60
N SER A 72 -3.43 22.52 -3.22
CA SER A 72 -2.11 23.15 -3.04
C SER A 72 -1.44 22.76 -1.72
N GLU A 73 -2.17 22.16 -0.81
CA GLU A 73 -1.67 21.76 0.50
C GLU A 73 -1.14 20.32 0.45
N ARG A 74 0.12 20.14 0.89
CA ARG A 74 0.76 18.82 1.00
C ARG A 74 0.44 18.21 2.35
N HIS A 75 0.06 16.94 2.32
CA HIS A 75 -0.19 16.15 3.52
C HIS A 75 0.80 14.98 3.63
N LEU A 76 1.12 14.65 4.85
CA LEU A 76 1.81 13.43 5.23
C LEU A 76 0.75 12.42 5.65
N VAL A 77 0.65 11.30 4.91
CA VAL A 77 -0.27 10.22 5.25
C VAL A 77 0.51 9.09 5.91
N MET A 78 0.26 8.90 7.19
CA MET A 78 0.96 7.90 8.00
C MET A 78 0.06 6.68 8.22
N HIS A 79 0.55 5.52 7.83
CA HIS A 79 -0.12 4.23 7.94
C HIS A 79 0.49 3.40 9.08
N ILE A 80 -0.20 3.27 10.18
CA ILE A 80 0.21 2.49 11.35
C ILE A 80 -0.48 1.14 11.27
N GLN A 81 0.26 0.12 10.82
CA GLN A 81 -0.30 -1.20 10.57
C GLN A 81 -0.53 -1.96 11.88
N ARG A 82 -1.78 -2.33 12.16
CA ARG A 82 -2.19 -3.05 13.36
C ARG A 82 -2.32 -4.55 13.13
N ARG A 83 -3.00 -4.94 12.03
CA ARG A 83 -3.20 -6.35 11.64
C ARG A 83 -3.04 -6.52 10.14
N GLY A 84 -2.59 -7.70 9.74
CA GLY A 84 -2.35 -8.00 8.34
C GLY A 84 -1.07 -7.35 7.82
N ARG A 85 -1.01 -7.13 6.52
CA ARG A 85 0.14 -6.58 5.81
C ARG A 85 -0.32 -5.47 4.88
N LEU A 86 0.46 -4.41 4.83
CA LEU A 86 0.29 -3.29 3.93
C LEU A 86 1.57 -3.12 3.11
N GLN A 87 1.43 -3.01 1.79
CA GLN A 87 2.50 -2.63 0.88
C GLN A 87 2.16 -1.26 0.29
N LEU A 88 3.06 -0.30 0.43
CA LEU A 88 2.97 1.04 -0.13
C LEU A 88 3.97 1.17 -1.27
N SER A 89 3.49 1.57 -2.45
CA SER A 89 4.32 1.83 -3.63
C SER A 89 4.15 3.29 -4.05
N GLN A 90 5.24 4.07 -4.08
CA GLN A 90 5.24 5.48 -4.45
C GLN A 90 6.54 5.87 -5.17
N CYS A 91 6.44 6.48 -6.35
CA CYS A 91 7.58 6.98 -7.13
C CYS A 91 8.71 5.93 -7.31
N GLY A 92 8.34 4.69 -7.61
CA GLY A 92 9.29 3.58 -7.82
C GLY A 92 9.87 2.99 -6.53
N ARG A 93 9.49 3.48 -5.34
CA ARG A 93 9.84 2.90 -4.05
C ARG A 93 8.73 2.01 -3.55
N VAL A 94 9.10 0.96 -2.84
CA VAL A 94 8.17 0.02 -2.20
C VAL A 94 8.56 -0.15 -0.74
N ALA A 95 7.59 0.05 0.15
CA ALA A 95 7.74 -0.21 1.57
C ALA A 95 6.64 -1.18 2.03
N ILE A 96 6.94 -2.01 3.02
CA ILE A 96 6.03 -3.05 3.49
C ILE A 96 5.99 -3.03 5.02
N ALA A 97 4.78 -2.92 5.56
CA ALA A 97 4.54 -3.03 7.00
C ALA A 97 3.68 -4.24 7.33
N SER A 98 3.96 -4.83 8.47
CA SER A 98 3.12 -5.79 9.19
C SER A 98 2.88 -5.28 10.60
N GLY A 99 2.22 -6.04 11.47
CA GLY A 99 1.78 -5.55 12.79
C GLY A 99 2.81 -4.71 13.54
N GLY A 100 2.48 -3.46 13.78
CA GLY A 100 3.30 -2.46 14.45
C GLY A 100 4.21 -1.61 13.56
N GLY A 101 4.35 -1.93 12.27
CA GLY A 101 5.11 -1.11 11.32
C GLY A 101 4.38 0.17 10.94
N ILE A 102 5.13 1.23 10.63
CA ILE A 102 4.60 2.53 10.23
C ILE A 102 5.19 2.91 8.88
N LEU A 103 4.31 3.11 7.88
CA LEU A 103 4.67 3.61 6.55
C LEU A 103 4.14 5.02 6.36
N ILE A 104 4.84 5.81 5.58
CA ILE A 104 4.48 7.19 5.28
C ILE A 104 4.41 7.38 3.76
N ALA A 105 3.35 8.03 3.31
CA ALA A 105 3.19 8.50 1.94
C ALA A 105 3.16 10.03 1.91
N ASP A 106 3.71 10.62 0.86
CA ASP A 106 3.50 12.02 0.48
C ASP A 106 2.28 12.09 -0.43
N ASP A 107 1.21 12.75 -0.02
CA ASP A 107 -0.05 12.77 -0.78
C ASP A 107 -0.02 13.68 -2.00
N SER A 108 1.04 14.50 -2.18
CA SER A 108 1.25 15.30 -3.39
C SER A 108 1.60 14.48 -4.63
N GLU A 109 2.00 13.21 -4.43
CA GLU A 109 2.39 12.30 -5.51
C GLU A 109 1.50 11.05 -5.54
N PRO A 110 1.25 10.47 -6.72
CA PRO A 110 0.48 9.23 -6.80
C PRO A 110 1.12 8.08 -6.01
N TYR A 111 0.29 7.27 -5.35
CA TYR A 111 0.74 6.04 -4.72
C TYR A 111 -0.29 4.93 -4.76
N VAL A 112 0.16 3.71 -4.52
CA VAL A 112 -0.66 2.50 -4.46
C VAL A 112 -0.42 1.80 -3.14
N ILE A 113 -1.51 1.38 -2.50
CA ILE A 113 -1.50 0.55 -1.31
C ILE A 113 -2.16 -0.78 -1.64
N ASP A 114 -1.46 -1.87 -1.38
CA ASP A 114 -2.01 -3.21 -1.40
C ASP A 114 -2.15 -3.70 0.04
N VAL A 115 -3.37 -4.06 0.45
CA VAL A 115 -3.63 -4.63 1.78
C VAL A 115 -4.00 -6.11 1.69
N SER A 116 -3.54 -6.87 2.66
CA SER A 116 -3.87 -8.30 2.78
C SER A 116 -5.26 -8.50 3.39
N ASP A 117 -5.73 -9.75 3.37
CA ASP A 117 -6.94 -10.13 4.13
C ASP A 117 -6.79 -9.83 5.62
N ARG A 118 -7.93 -9.50 6.26
CA ARG A 118 -8.01 -9.12 7.68
C ARG A 118 -7.10 -7.94 8.03
N ASN A 119 -7.05 -6.97 7.14
CA ASN A 119 -6.28 -5.74 7.34
C ASN A 119 -6.91 -4.85 8.40
N GLU A 120 -6.08 -4.27 9.26
CA GLU A 120 -6.43 -3.16 10.16
C GLU A 120 -5.27 -2.18 10.20
N CYS A 121 -5.53 -0.94 9.81
CA CYS A 121 -4.54 0.13 9.77
C CYS A 121 -5.13 1.39 10.42
N LEU A 122 -4.38 2.04 11.31
CA LEU A 122 -4.71 3.43 11.70
C LEU A 122 -3.99 4.37 10.73
N VAL A 123 -4.77 5.20 10.07
CA VAL A 123 -4.30 6.24 9.14
C VAL A 123 -4.35 7.58 9.81
N LEU A 124 -3.26 8.33 9.76
CA LEU A 124 -3.20 9.75 10.13
C LEU A 124 -2.99 10.57 8.86
N ASP A 125 -3.81 11.57 8.67
CA ASP A 125 -3.71 12.57 7.60
C ASP A 125 -3.32 13.91 8.21
N ILE A 126 -2.10 14.35 7.96
CA ILE A 126 -1.47 15.47 8.67
C ILE A 126 -1.00 16.50 7.65
N PRO A 127 -1.50 17.76 7.70
CA PRO A 127 -0.94 18.84 6.89
C PRO A 127 0.55 19.02 7.18
N LEU A 128 1.42 18.94 6.17
CA LEU A 128 2.88 19.03 6.37
C LEU A 128 3.31 20.33 7.04
N ARG A 129 2.62 21.44 6.74
CA ARG A 129 2.86 22.73 7.41
C ARG A 129 2.71 22.66 8.93
N ALA A 130 1.82 21.80 9.45
CA ALA A 130 1.63 21.63 10.90
C ALA A 130 2.82 20.95 11.57
N LEU A 131 3.68 20.25 10.80
CA LEU A 131 4.91 19.62 11.27
C LEU A 131 6.13 20.55 11.17
N GLY A 132 6.01 21.69 10.49
CA GLY A 132 7.07 22.71 10.35
C GLY A 132 7.95 22.51 9.11
N GLU A 133 8.79 23.53 8.83
CA GLU A 133 9.58 23.63 7.60
C GLU A 133 10.53 22.45 7.36
N GLU A 134 11.07 21.83 8.40
CA GLU A 134 11.97 20.69 8.25
C GLU A 134 11.21 19.47 7.65
N ALA A 135 9.98 19.25 8.10
CA ALA A 135 9.12 18.19 7.57
C ALA A 135 8.73 18.48 6.10
N GLU A 136 8.52 19.74 5.72
CA GLU A 136 8.20 20.11 4.33
C GLU A 136 9.35 19.87 3.36
N ARG A 137 10.60 19.95 3.82
CA ARG A 137 11.81 19.72 3.01
C ARG A 137 12.16 18.24 2.89
N GLN A 138 11.62 17.41 3.76
CA GLN A 138 11.96 15.99 3.80
C GLN A 138 11.24 15.20 2.70
N ASP A 139 11.91 14.15 2.21
CA ASP A 139 11.34 13.19 1.27
C ASP A 139 10.59 12.07 2.01
N TRP A 140 9.25 12.10 1.95
CA TRP A 140 8.38 11.16 2.64
C TRP A 140 7.89 9.99 1.76
N ARG A 141 8.27 9.96 0.49
CA ARG A 141 7.77 8.98 -0.49
C ARG A 141 8.13 7.55 -0.09
N ALA A 142 7.11 6.76 0.21
CA ALA A 142 7.22 5.38 0.71
C ALA A 142 8.25 5.25 1.86
N ALA A 143 8.24 6.21 2.79
CA ALA A 143 9.13 6.20 3.94
C ALA A 143 8.63 5.19 4.99
N GLU A 144 9.54 4.65 5.78
CA GLU A 144 9.23 3.75 6.89
C GLU A 144 9.88 4.26 8.17
N LEU A 145 9.14 4.23 9.27
CA LEU A 145 9.69 4.50 10.60
C LEU A 145 10.20 3.21 11.23
N ASN A 146 11.39 3.30 11.87
CA ASN A 146 11.97 2.16 12.56
C ASN A 146 11.17 1.79 13.82
N ALA A 147 10.48 0.66 13.78
CA ALA A 147 9.69 0.18 14.92
C ALA A 147 10.55 -0.10 16.19
N ALA A 148 11.86 -0.28 16.03
CA ALA A 148 12.80 -0.47 17.16
C ALA A 148 13.27 0.86 17.77
N ASP A 149 13.00 2.01 17.14
CA ASP A 149 13.31 3.32 17.72
C ASP A 149 12.38 3.58 18.91
N PRO A 150 12.92 3.92 20.11
CA PRO A 150 12.10 4.20 21.30
C PRO A 150 11.07 5.31 21.08
N ASN A 151 11.40 6.35 20.29
CA ASN A 151 10.48 7.45 20.02
C ASN A 151 9.29 6.98 19.17
N VAL A 152 9.53 6.13 18.18
CA VAL A 152 8.50 5.51 17.35
C VAL A 152 7.62 4.57 18.19
N ALA A 153 8.24 3.80 19.09
CA ALA A 153 7.51 2.91 19.99
C ALA A 153 6.61 3.69 20.98
N LEU A 154 7.09 4.82 21.51
CA LEU A 154 6.31 5.71 22.39
C LEU A 154 5.17 6.36 21.61
N PHE A 155 5.45 6.92 20.43
CA PHE A 155 4.43 7.50 19.55
C PHE A 155 3.32 6.50 19.27
N ARG A 156 3.66 5.26 18.90
CA ARG A 156 2.67 4.22 18.64
C ARG A 156 1.78 3.92 19.84
N ARG A 157 2.35 3.81 21.05
CA ARG A 157 1.56 3.58 22.28
C ARG A 157 0.64 4.76 22.57
N MET A 158 1.11 5.97 22.41
CA MET A 158 0.31 7.17 22.62
C MET A 158 -0.86 7.24 21.64
N ILE A 159 -0.63 7.02 20.34
CA ILE A 159 -1.70 7.12 19.36
C ILE A 159 -2.74 5.99 19.49
N ASP A 160 -2.31 4.79 19.89
CA ASP A 160 -3.22 3.70 20.20
C ASP A 160 -4.07 4.01 21.44
N GLY A 161 -3.47 4.61 22.48
CA GLY A 161 -4.17 5.11 23.66
C GLY A 161 -5.15 6.22 23.33
N LEU A 162 -4.71 7.23 22.58
CA LEU A 162 -5.56 8.34 22.15
C LEU A 162 -6.77 7.84 21.35
N TRP A 163 -6.57 6.92 20.41
CA TRP A 163 -7.67 6.30 19.67
C TRP A 163 -8.64 5.52 20.56
N ALA A 164 -8.12 4.80 21.53
CA ALA A 164 -8.95 4.03 22.47
C ALA A 164 -9.81 4.94 23.34
N GLU A 165 -9.28 6.08 23.81
CA GLU A 165 -10.03 7.05 24.59
C GLU A 165 -11.05 7.80 23.74
N ALA A 166 -10.71 8.18 22.50
CA ALA A 166 -11.65 8.80 21.56
C ALA A 166 -12.86 7.93 21.23
N ARG A 167 -12.72 6.61 21.35
CA ARG A 167 -13.84 5.66 21.19
C ARG A 167 -14.75 5.57 22.41
N ARG A 168 -14.27 5.98 23.58
CA ARG A 168 -15.02 5.90 24.85
C ARG A 168 -15.68 7.22 25.20
N HIS A 169 -15.10 8.32 24.76
CA HIS A 169 -15.48 9.68 25.12
C HIS A 169 -15.70 10.52 23.87
N ASP A 170 -16.80 11.24 23.82
CA ASP A 170 -17.14 12.08 22.66
C ASP A 170 -16.26 13.32 22.54
N THR A 171 -15.53 13.67 23.60
CA THR A 171 -14.68 14.86 23.62
C THR A 171 -13.31 14.55 24.20
N ILE A 172 -12.27 14.84 23.43
CA ILE A 172 -10.89 14.96 23.89
C ILE A 172 -10.52 16.44 23.74
N ASP A 173 -9.79 17.00 24.71
CA ASP A 173 -9.35 18.38 24.68
C ASP A 173 -8.55 18.70 23.39
N GLU A 174 -8.85 19.82 22.75
CA GLU A 174 -8.21 20.25 21.51
C GLU A 174 -6.69 20.39 21.66
N GLY A 175 -6.19 20.72 22.86
CA GLY A 175 -4.76 20.84 23.12
C GLY A 175 -3.96 19.54 22.87
N PHE A 176 -4.62 18.38 22.81
CA PHE A 176 -3.96 17.11 22.43
C PHE A 176 -3.51 17.07 20.98
N ASP A 177 -4.01 17.92 20.07
CA ASP A 177 -3.52 18.01 18.70
C ASP A 177 -2.05 18.45 18.66
N SER A 178 -1.68 19.45 19.47
CA SER A 178 -0.32 19.96 19.56
C SER A 178 0.64 18.92 20.17
N VAL A 179 0.16 18.14 21.13
CA VAL A 179 0.92 16.99 21.69
C VAL A 179 1.14 15.93 20.63
N LEU A 180 0.08 15.55 19.89
CA LEU A 180 0.16 14.60 18.79
C LEU A 180 1.17 15.03 17.73
N LEU A 181 1.08 16.28 17.25
CA LEU A 181 2.01 16.85 16.26
C LEU A 181 3.46 16.84 16.76
N SER A 182 3.66 17.16 18.04
CA SER A 182 5.00 17.11 18.66
C SER A 182 5.56 15.69 18.72
N MET A 183 4.75 14.71 19.04
CA MET A 183 5.14 13.30 19.05
C MET A 183 5.43 12.77 17.63
N VAL A 184 4.65 13.18 16.63
CA VAL A 184 4.94 12.87 15.21
C VAL A 184 6.30 13.44 14.81
N ARG A 185 6.59 14.72 15.13
CA ARG A 185 7.90 15.34 14.85
C ARG A 185 9.04 14.53 15.49
N VAL A 186 8.91 14.15 16.74
CA VAL A 186 9.93 13.36 17.44
C VAL A 186 10.09 11.97 16.82
N ALA A 187 9.00 11.29 16.48
CA ALA A 187 9.06 9.99 15.83
C ALA A 187 9.69 10.06 14.43
N CYS A 188 9.52 11.18 13.73
CA CYS A 188 10.04 11.41 12.38
C CYS A 188 11.44 12.07 12.36
N SER A 189 11.97 12.52 13.50
CA SER A 189 13.21 13.33 13.57
C SER A 189 14.49 12.56 13.21
N LYS A 190 14.46 11.23 13.27
CA LYS A 190 15.60 10.38 12.87
C LYS A 190 15.17 9.51 11.68
N PRO A 191 15.63 9.81 10.46
CA PRO A 191 15.53 8.82 9.38
C PRO A 191 16.33 7.59 9.84
N SER A 192 15.66 6.47 10.02
CA SER A 192 16.32 5.31 10.59
C SER A 192 17.33 4.73 9.61
N LEU A 193 18.46 4.22 10.14
CA LEU A 193 19.45 3.41 9.41
C LEU A 193 18.79 2.17 8.71
N GLN A 194 17.60 1.73 9.14
CA GLN A 194 16.81 0.73 8.44
C GLN A 194 16.28 1.23 7.09
N ARG A 195 16.22 2.55 6.86
CA ARG A 195 15.82 3.14 5.59
C ARG A 195 16.81 2.77 4.48
N GLU A 196 18.11 2.84 4.76
CA GLU A 196 19.14 2.45 3.78
C GLU A 196 19.16 0.94 3.54
N THR A 197 19.05 0.14 4.60
CA THR A 197 19.07 -1.32 4.47
C THR A 197 17.82 -1.85 3.78
N ARG A 198 16.60 -1.35 4.13
CA ARG A 198 15.36 -1.78 3.48
C ARG A 198 15.15 -1.15 2.11
N GLN A 199 15.64 0.05 1.85
CA GLN A 199 15.66 0.63 0.51
C GLN A 199 16.61 -0.16 -0.40
N ALA A 200 17.76 -0.59 0.11
CA ALA A 200 18.65 -1.51 -0.59
C ALA A 200 18.01 -2.89 -0.82
N ASP A 201 17.19 -3.38 0.12
CA ASP A 201 16.49 -4.67 0.01
C ASP A 201 15.23 -4.60 -0.87
N ALA A 202 14.53 -3.48 -0.89
CA ALA A 202 13.40 -3.23 -1.80
C ALA A 202 13.86 -2.83 -3.22
N ALA A 203 15.12 -2.39 -3.39
CA ALA A 203 15.70 -2.03 -4.68
C ALA A 203 15.56 -3.14 -5.74
N PRO A 204 15.79 -4.44 -5.43
CA PRO A 204 15.60 -5.52 -6.38
C PRO A 204 14.15 -5.67 -6.84
N ILE A 205 13.17 -5.46 -5.95
CA ILE A 205 11.75 -5.54 -6.29
C ILE A 205 11.35 -4.36 -7.17
N ALA A 206 11.78 -3.15 -6.81
CA ALA A 206 11.53 -1.94 -7.58
C ALA A 206 12.18 -2.02 -8.97
N PHE A 207 13.40 -2.57 -9.06
CA PHE A 207 14.06 -2.83 -10.33
C PHE A 207 13.26 -3.82 -11.18
N ALA A 208 12.85 -4.95 -10.62
CA ALA A 208 12.05 -5.96 -11.31
C ALA A 208 10.70 -5.42 -11.79
N LEU A 209 10.04 -4.56 -11.02
CA LEU A 209 8.78 -3.92 -11.42
C LEU A 209 8.97 -2.91 -12.56
N ARG A 210 10.09 -2.18 -12.57
CA ARG A 210 10.43 -1.21 -13.64
C ARG A 210 10.72 -1.90 -14.95
N HIS A 211 11.34 -3.06 -14.91
CA HIS A 211 11.71 -3.87 -16.07
C HIS A 211 10.77 -5.07 -16.29
N LEU A 212 9.54 -5.00 -15.72
CA LEU A 212 8.64 -6.14 -15.63
C LEU A 212 8.35 -6.83 -16.97
N PHE A 213 8.22 -6.06 -18.03
CA PHE A 213 7.86 -6.55 -19.36
C PHE A 213 9.06 -6.82 -20.29
N ASP A 214 10.28 -6.62 -19.79
CA ASP A 214 11.48 -6.98 -20.50
C ASP A 214 11.64 -8.52 -20.52
N PRO A 215 11.61 -9.16 -21.71
CA PRO A 215 11.72 -10.63 -21.81
C PRO A 215 13.03 -11.18 -21.28
N ASP A 216 14.10 -10.37 -21.29
CA ASP A 216 15.44 -10.76 -20.82
C ASP A 216 15.62 -10.57 -19.30
N LEU A 217 14.62 -10.00 -18.61
CA LEU A 217 14.67 -9.83 -17.16
C LEU A 217 14.81 -11.19 -16.46
N ASN A 218 15.91 -11.33 -15.74
CA ASN A 218 16.22 -12.50 -14.93
C ASN A 218 16.95 -12.08 -13.65
N THR A 219 17.20 -13.05 -12.74
CA THR A 219 17.84 -12.74 -11.45
C THR A 219 19.24 -12.17 -11.62
N ALA A 220 19.98 -12.57 -12.66
CA ALA A 220 21.31 -12.04 -12.94
C ALA A 220 21.26 -10.60 -13.44
N ALA A 221 20.32 -10.26 -14.33
CA ALA A 221 20.09 -8.90 -14.81
C ALA A 221 19.72 -7.94 -13.67
N ILE A 222 18.88 -8.39 -12.73
CA ILE A 222 18.55 -7.61 -11.52
C ILE A 222 19.81 -7.38 -10.67
N ALA A 223 20.62 -8.42 -10.50
CA ALA A 223 21.83 -8.36 -9.70
C ALA A 223 22.87 -7.42 -10.31
N GLU A 224 23.09 -7.51 -11.62
CA GLU A 224 23.99 -6.66 -12.39
C GLU A 224 23.55 -5.19 -12.36
N GLY A 225 22.27 -4.93 -12.64
CA GLY A 225 21.73 -3.57 -12.66
C GLY A 225 21.78 -2.84 -11.30
N LEU A 226 21.94 -3.58 -10.20
CA LEU A 226 22.00 -3.05 -8.84
C LEU A 226 23.40 -3.21 -8.18
N GLY A 227 24.36 -3.79 -8.87
CA GLY A 227 25.67 -4.09 -8.29
C GLY A 227 25.58 -5.10 -7.11
N MET A 228 24.62 -6.02 -7.14
CA MET A 228 24.36 -7.02 -6.09
C MET A 228 24.78 -8.41 -6.57
N SER A 229 24.95 -9.35 -5.61
CA SER A 229 25.04 -10.76 -5.97
C SER A 229 23.65 -11.37 -6.22
N ALA A 230 23.54 -12.35 -7.12
CA ALA A 230 22.29 -13.07 -7.36
C ALA A 230 21.70 -13.68 -6.09
N ARG A 231 22.54 -14.17 -5.16
CA ARG A 231 22.11 -14.65 -3.84
C ARG A 231 21.55 -13.53 -2.97
N GLY A 232 22.11 -12.32 -3.05
CA GLY A 232 21.60 -11.12 -2.36
C GLY A 232 20.21 -10.76 -2.87
N VAL A 233 20.01 -10.76 -4.20
CA VAL A 233 18.70 -10.53 -4.83
C VAL A 233 17.68 -11.59 -4.37
N GLN A 234 18.02 -12.88 -4.42
CA GLN A 234 17.13 -13.95 -3.95
C GLN A 234 16.74 -13.78 -2.49
N LYS A 235 17.71 -13.47 -1.61
CA LYS A 235 17.46 -13.25 -0.19
C LYS A 235 16.53 -12.05 0.05
N ALA A 236 16.73 -10.95 -0.68
CA ALA A 236 15.87 -9.77 -0.61
C ALA A 236 14.43 -10.10 -1.00
N PHE A 237 14.21 -10.78 -2.13
CA PHE A 237 12.87 -11.18 -2.56
C PHE A 237 12.18 -12.15 -1.59
N LEU A 238 12.89 -13.16 -1.09
CA LEU A 238 12.32 -14.10 -0.11
C LEU A 238 11.93 -13.40 1.18
N ARG A 239 12.75 -12.45 1.64
CA ARG A 239 12.46 -11.69 2.86
C ARG A 239 11.30 -10.72 2.68
N GLU A 240 11.25 -9.97 1.57
CA GLU A 240 10.31 -8.88 1.37
C GLU A 240 8.96 -9.35 0.82
N VAL A 241 8.95 -10.34 -0.07
CA VAL A 241 7.73 -10.79 -0.75
C VAL A 241 7.46 -12.29 -0.60
N GLY A 242 8.33 -13.04 0.08
CA GLY A 242 8.15 -14.47 0.34
C GLY A 242 8.27 -15.36 -0.89
N GLN A 243 8.81 -14.85 -2.00
CA GLN A 243 8.90 -15.54 -3.29
C GLN A 243 10.30 -15.36 -3.88
N THR A 244 10.66 -16.24 -4.83
CA THR A 244 11.86 -16.02 -5.65
C THR A 244 11.65 -14.88 -6.64
N PRO A 245 12.72 -14.20 -7.12
CA PRO A 245 12.59 -13.09 -8.07
C PRO A 245 11.75 -13.43 -9.29
N MET A 246 12.04 -14.56 -9.94
CA MET A 246 11.34 -14.94 -11.17
C MET A 246 9.93 -15.48 -10.94
N ALA A 247 9.64 -16.04 -9.76
CA ALA A 247 8.27 -16.38 -9.38
C ALA A 247 7.42 -15.11 -9.20
N PHE A 248 7.98 -14.09 -8.57
CA PHE A 248 7.33 -12.78 -8.43
C PHE A 248 7.09 -12.11 -9.78
N VAL A 249 8.11 -12.05 -10.65
CA VAL A 249 7.99 -11.48 -12.01
C VAL A 249 6.91 -12.20 -12.82
N ALA A 250 6.94 -13.54 -12.84
CA ALA A 250 5.94 -14.33 -13.55
C ALA A 250 4.53 -14.08 -13.01
N ASP A 251 4.38 -14.00 -11.68
CA ASP A 251 3.10 -13.70 -11.03
C ASP A 251 2.52 -12.34 -11.48
N ARG A 252 3.36 -11.30 -11.54
CA ARG A 252 2.95 -9.95 -11.96
C ARG A 252 2.62 -9.88 -13.45
N ARG A 253 3.40 -10.57 -14.31
CA ARG A 253 3.14 -10.67 -15.76
C ARG A 253 1.80 -11.36 -16.02
N LEU A 254 1.53 -12.47 -15.33
CA LEU A 254 0.26 -13.19 -15.47
C LEU A 254 -0.94 -12.37 -14.99
N ALA A 255 -0.79 -11.60 -13.91
CA ALA A 255 -1.85 -10.71 -13.45
C ALA A 255 -2.16 -9.64 -14.51
N ARG A 256 -1.13 -9.05 -15.13
CA ARG A 256 -1.33 -8.07 -16.22
C ARG A 256 -1.95 -8.70 -17.46
N ALA A 257 -1.53 -9.90 -17.83
CA ALA A 257 -2.12 -10.62 -18.94
C ALA A 257 -3.61 -10.93 -18.74
N ALA A 258 -4.00 -11.29 -17.52
CA ALA A 258 -5.41 -11.55 -17.19
C ALA A 258 -6.29 -10.30 -17.37
N GLU A 259 -5.78 -9.12 -17.03
CA GLU A 259 -6.45 -7.84 -17.30
C GLU A 259 -6.62 -7.59 -18.81
N MET A 260 -5.57 -7.86 -19.60
CA MET A 260 -5.58 -7.62 -21.06
C MET A 260 -6.46 -8.62 -21.82
N LEU A 261 -6.47 -9.89 -21.44
CA LEU A 261 -7.29 -10.93 -22.05
C LEU A 261 -8.79 -10.63 -21.92
N GLY A 262 -9.21 -9.87 -20.89
CA GLY A 262 -10.60 -9.48 -20.67
C GLY A 262 -11.08 -8.26 -21.49
N THR A 263 -10.16 -7.45 -22.06
CA THR A 263 -10.50 -6.12 -22.58
C THR A 263 -10.03 -5.83 -24.01
N ASP A 264 -8.97 -6.46 -24.48
CA ASP A 264 -8.19 -5.91 -25.61
C ASP A 264 -8.47 -6.54 -27.00
N GLY A 265 -9.20 -7.64 -27.09
CA GLY A 265 -9.43 -8.32 -28.38
C GLY A 265 -8.18 -8.85 -29.10
N ARG A 266 -6.97 -8.74 -28.48
CA ARG A 266 -5.69 -9.22 -28.99
C ARG A 266 -5.55 -10.73 -28.82
N SER A 267 -4.73 -11.35 -29.64
CA SER A 267 -4.45 -12.78 -29.53
C SER A 267 -3.69 -13.12 -28.25
N VAL A 268 -3.92 -14.33 -27.72
CA VAL A 268 -3.18 -14.87 -26.55
C VAL A 268 -1.67 -14.79 -26.74
N THR A 269 -1.19 -14.97 -27.97
CA THR A 269 0.25 -14.94 -28.31
C THR A 269 0.79 -13.52 -28.21
N GLU A 270 0.10 -12.53 -28.76
CA GLU A 270 0.49 -11.13 -28.66
C GLU A 270 0.55 -10.66 -27.20
N ILE A 271 -0.48 -10.98 -26.42
CA ILE A 271 -0.52 -10.64 -24.99
C ILE A 271 0.65 -11.30 -24.22
N ALA A 272 0.99 -12.56 -24.55
CA ALA A 272 2.10 -13.25 -23.90
C ALA A 272 3.42 -12.51 -24.09
N PHE A 273 3.71 -12.05 -25.33
CA PHE A 273 4.92 -11.30 -25.63
C PHE A 273 4.90 -9.88 -25.02
N ASP A 274 3.76 -9.19 -25.07
CA ASP A 274 3.60 -7.85 -24.51
C ASP A 274 3.83 -7.80 -23.00
N VAL A 275 3.47 -8.88 -22.28
CA VAL A 275 3.73 -8.97 -20.85
C VAL A 275 5.12 -9.55 -20.52
N GLY A 276 5.96 -9.76 -21.53
CA GLY A 276 7.37 -10.10 -21.38
C GLY A 276 7.68 -11.61 -21.31
N PHE A 277 6.77 -12.50 -21.72
CA PHE A 277 7.13 -13.92 -21.92
C PHE A 277 7.84 -14.08 -23.28
N SER A 278 8.94 -14.81 -23.28
CA SER A 278 9.70 -15.14 -24.50
C SER A 278 9.06 -16.27 -25.32
N ASP A 279 8.08 -16.98 -24.73
CA ASP A 279 7.43 -18.15 -25.34
C ASP A 279 5.97 -18.28 -24.85
N SER A 280 5.05 -18.36 -25.83
CA SER A 280 3.60 -18.44 -25.57
C SER A 280 3.16 -19.76 -24.93
N SER A 281 3.93 -20.84 -25.12
CA SER A 281 3.62 -22.13 -24.48
C SER A 281 3.93 -22.10 -23.00
N THR A 282 5.05 -21.47 -22.61
CA THR A 282 5.41 -21.25 -21.19
C THR A 282 4.43 -20.30 -20.51
N PHE A 283 4.00 -19.25 -21.20
CA PHE A 283 2.93 -18.37 -20.74
C PHE A 283 1.65 -19.17 -20.47
N SER A 284 1.15 -19.93 -21.44
CA SER A 284 -0.11 -20.67 -21.33
C SER A 284 -0.11 -21.69 -20.20
N ARG A 285 1.01 -22.40 -20.02
CA ARG A 285 1.18 -23.34 -18.89
C ARG A 285 1.17 -22.62 -17.52
N SER A 286 1.90 -21.50 -17.43
CA SER A 286 1.99 -20.71 -16.20
C SER A 286 0.65 -20.05 -15.86
N PHE A 287 -0.05 -19.56 -16.86
CA PHE A 287 -1.38 -18.96 -16.71
C PHE A 287 -2.40 -19.99 -16.21
N ARG A 288 -2.45 -21.17 -16.86
CA ARG A 288 -3.34 -22.26 -16.43
C ARG A 288 -3.02 -22.73 -15.00
N ARG A 289 -1.74 -22.83 -14.64
CA ARG A 289 -1.35 -23.21 -13.28
C ARG A 289 -1.80 -22.20 -12.22
N ARG A 290 -1.86 -20.90 -12.56
CA ARG A 290 -2.27 -19.83 -11.64
C ARG A 290 -3.77 -19.68 -11.51
N TYR A 291 -4.49 -19.78 -12.63
CA TYR A 291 -5.91 -19.46 -12.72
C TYR A 291 -6.81 -20.67 -12.98
N ASP A 292 -6.25 -21.87 -13.08
CA ASP A 292 -6.93 -23.14 -13.41
C ASP A 292 -7.68 -23.16 -14.75
N VAL A 293 -7.56 -22.09 -15.55
CA VAL A 293 -8.21 -21.90 -16.86
C VAL A 293 -7.14 -21.55 -17.90
N ALA A 294 -7.30 -22.04 -19.13
CA ALA A 294 -6.41 -21.67 -20.23
C ALA A 294 -6.64 -20.21 -20.64
N PRO A 295 -5.58 -19.45 -21.07
CA PRO A 295 -5.73 -18.04 -21.49
C PRO A 295 -6.79 -17.84 -22.58
N SER A 296 -6.90 -18.80 -23.53
CA SER A 296 -7.89 -18.76 -24.61
C SER A 296 -9.35 -18.93 -24.15
N ARG A 297 -9.56 -19.34 -22.92
CA ARG A 297 -10.89 -19.49 -22.31
C ARG A 297 -11.11 -18.49 -21.16
N TRP A 298 -10.18 -17.59 -20.96
CA TRP A 298 -10.28 -16.56 -19.93
C TRP A 298 -11.30 -15.51 -20.35
N SER A 299 -12.31 -15.27 -19.50
CA SER A 299 -13.26 -14.17 -19.62
C SER A 299 -13.18 -13.33 -18.35
N ALA A 300 -13.25 -12.02 -18.49
CA ALA A 300 -13.28 -11.09 -17.36
C ALA A 300 -14.51 -11.27 -16.46
N ASP A 301 -15.60 -11.84 -17.02
CA ASP A 301 -16.87 -12.07 -16.31
C ASP A 301 -16.90 -13.41 -15.52
N ALA A 302 -15.83 -14.19 -15.51
CA ALA A 302 -15.77 -15.48 -14.85
C ALA A 302 -15.17 -15.42 -13.42
N ARG A 303 -15.32 -14.29 -12.73
CA ARG A 303 -14.99 -14.14 -11.31
C ARG A 303 -16.19 -13.85 -10.45
#